data_d87fb1bb34bb7c0740766b75b796fa6d
#
_entry.id   d87fb1bb34bb7c0740766b75b796fa6d
#
_cell.length_a   1.000
_cell.length_b   1.000
_cell.length_c   1.000
_cell.angle_alpha   90.00
_cell.angle_beta   90.00
_cell.angle_gamma   90.00
#
_symmetry.space_group_name_H-M   'P 1'
#
loop_
_entity.id
_entity.type
_entity.pdbx_description
1 polymer ?
#
loop_
_entity_poly.entity_id
_entity_poly.type
_entity_poly.pdbx_seq_one_letter_code
_entity_poly.pdbx_strand_id
1 'polypeptide(L)'
;MRVGMGYDVHKLTEGRKLILGGVDIPWEKGLLGHSDADVLIHAVMDALLGAAALGDIGKHFPDTDPAYKGISSVKLLIHVARLLREHGYEVGNIDATVIAQKPKMAPHIPQMRKNMAEALGIPESKINVKATTEEGLGFTGRGEGIASQAICLLTEKQA
;
A
#
# COMPACT_ATOMS: atom_id res chain seq x y z
N MET A 1 -21.43 -5.69 -3.18
CA MET A 1 -20.31 -4.96 -3.82
C MET A 1 -20.05 -3.69 -3.01
N ARG A 2 -18.77 -3.43 -2.70
CA ARG A 2 -18.38 -2.31 -1.83
C ARG A 2 -17.11 -1.67 -2.38
N VAL A 3 -17.02 -0.35 -2.30
CA VAL A 3 -15.88 0.44 -2.78
C VAL A 3 -15.16 1.05 -1.58
N GLY A 4 -13.83 1.05 -1.62
CA GLY A 4 -13.01 1.73 -0.63
C GLY A 4 -11.90 2.52 -1.30
N MET A 5 -11.46 3.59 -0.64
CA MET A 5 -10.36 4.43 -1.10
C MET A 5 -9.36 4.59 0.03
N GLY A 6 -8.09 4.50 -0.29
CA GLY A 6 -7.00 4.73 0.64
C GLY A 6 -6.03 5.79 0.11
N TYR A 7 -5.46 6.54 1.03
CA TYR A 7 -4.41 7.51 0.75
C TYR A 7 -3.38 7.43 1.87
N ASP A 8 -2.10 7.46 1.50
CA ASP A 8 -1.03 7.51 2.48
C ASP A 8 0.14 8.35 1.95
N VAL A 9 0.93 8.88 2.85
CA VAL A 9 2.11 9.68 2.54
C VAL A 9 3.18 9.45 3.59
N HIS A 10 4.43 9.29 3.14
CA HIS A 10 5.59 9.21 4.01
C HIS A 10 6.69 10.14 3.51
N LYS A 11 7.44 10.68 4.46
CA LYS A 11 8.58 11.55 4.19
C LYS A 11 9.77 10.73 3.69
N LEU A 12 10.47 11.23 2.67
CA LEU A 12 11.75 10.70 2.23
C LEU A 12 12.87 11.19 3.14
N THR A 13 13.71 10.28 3.60
CA THR A 13 14.83 10.59 4.49
C THR A 13 16.03 9.69 4.19
N GLU A 14 17.21 10.16 4.56
CA GLU A 14 18.43 9.35 4.47
C GLU A 14 18.44 8.24 5.53
N GLY A 15 19.21 7.19 5.28
CA GLY A 15 19.38 6.09 6.25
C GLY A 15 18.23 5.11 6.34
N ARG A 16 17.28 5.17 5.41
CA ARG A 16 16.14 4.25 5.32
C ARG A 16 16.10 3.56 3.97
N LYS A 17 15.66 2.31 3.95
CA LYS A 17 15.35 1.61 2.71
C LYS A 17 14.08 2.19 2.09
N LEU A 18 14.01 2.19 0.76
CA LEU A 18 12.81 2.54 0.02
C LEU A 18 12.05 1.27 -0.32
N ILE A 19 11.01 0.99 0.45
CA ILE A 19 10.16 -0.20 0.25
C ILE A 19 8.81 0.26 -0.30
N LEU A 20 8.46 -0.20 -1.48
CA LEU A 20 7.18 0.09 -2.13
C LEU A 20 6.61 -1.17 -2.76
N GLY A 21 5.38 -1.51 -2.42
CA GLY A 21 4.74 -2.74 -2.87
C GLY A 21 5.55 -4.00 -2.48
N GLY A 22 6.23 -3.93 -1.33
CA GLY A 22 7.10 -5.01 -0.86
C GLY A 22 8.43 -5.11 -1.60
N VAL A 23 8.75 -4.17 -2.49
CA VAL A 23 10.01 -4.15 -3.27
C VAL A 23 11.01 -3.20 -2.62
N ASP A 24 12.22 -3.70 -2.35
CA ASP A 24 13.34 -2.87 -1.91
C ASP A 24 13.94 -2.20 -3.14
N ILE A 25 13.62 -0.92 -3.33
CA ILE A 25 14.06 -0.15 -4.49
C ILE A 25 15.39 0.53 -4.16
N PRO A 26 16.45 0.28 -4.95
CA PRO A 26 17.73 0.99 -4.76
C PRO A 26 17.55 2.50 -4.97
N TRP A 27 17.76 3.26 -3.93
CA TRP A 27 17.64 4.72 -3.94
C TRP A 27 18.43 5.33 -2.79
N GLU A 28 18.80 6.58 -2.92
CA GLU A 28 19.59 7.29 -1.89
C GLU A 28 18.82 7.61 -0.62
N LYS A 29 17.48 7.62 -0.69
CA LYS A 29 16.58 7.88 0.44
C LYS A 29 15.51 6.81 0.51
N GLY A 30 14.98 6.61 1.70
CA GLY A 30 13.83 5.74 1.92
C GLY A 30 12.74 6.47 2.67
N LEU A 31 11.62 5.78 2.90
CA LEU A 31 10.46 6.36 3.56
C LEU A 31 10.54 6.18 5.07
N LEU A 32 10.18 7.23 5.80
CA LEU A 32 10.20 7.27 7.25
C LEU A 32 8.83 6.89 7.81
N GLY A 33 8.80 5.93 8.72
CA GLY A 33 7.61 5.50 9.42
C GLY A 33 7.93 4.46 10.47
N HIS A 34 6.92 4.07 11.27
CA HIS A 34 7.06 3.09 12.35
C HIS A 34 7.32 1.68 11.80
N SER A 35 6.59 1.26 10.75
CA SER A 35 6.80 0.02 10.01
C SER A 35 7.92 0.21 8.97
N ASP A 36 7.92 -0.57 7.89
CA ASP A 36 8.78 -0.34 6.73
C ASP A 36 8.38 0.89 5.90
N ALA A 37 7.29 1.57 6.27
CA ALA A 37 6.76 2.76 5.63
C ALA A 37 6.40 2.56 4.15
N ASP A 38 5.95 1.36 3.79
CA ASP A 38 5.48 1.05 2.43
C ASP A 38 4.18 1.80 2.14
N VAL A 39 4.31 2.99 1.56
CA VAL A 39 3.19 3.89 1.33
C VAL A 39 2.15 3.30 0.36
N LEU A 40 2.58 2.44 -0.57
CA LEU A 40 1.67 1.79 -1.51
C LEU A 40 0.79 0.75 -0.80
N ILE A 41 1.40 -0.15 -0.06
CA ILE A 41 0.64 -1.19 0.68
C ILE A 41 -0.23 -0.55 1.75
N HIS A 42 0.21 0.52 2.41
CA HIS A 42 -0.61 1.24 3.39
C HIS A 42 -1.88 1.81 2.76
N ALA A 43 -1.78 2.44 1.58
CA ALA A 43 -2.95 2.95 0.87
C ALA A 43 -3.90 1.82 0.45
N VAL A 44 -3.36 0.70 -0.03
CA VAL A 44 -4.14 -0.49 -0.39
C VAL A 44 -4.87 -1.05 0.82
N MET A 45 -4.19 -1.20 1.96
CA MET A 45 -4.82 -1.71 3.19
C MET A 45 -5.96 -0.80 3.66
N ASP A 46 -5.76 0.52 3.63
CA ASP A 46 -6.81 1.46 4.02
C ASP A 46 -8.01 1.40 3.08
N ALA A 47 -7.78 1.23 1.77
CA ALA A 47 -8.87 1.03 0.83
C ALA A 47 -9.68 -0.22 1.16
N LEU A 48 -9.00 -1.33 1.43
CA LEU A 48 -9.65 -2.61 1.75
C LEU A 48 -10.42 -2.55 3.07
N LEU A 49 -9.80 -2.01 4.12
CA LEU A 49 -10.46 -1.86 5.43
C LEU A 49 -11.65 -0.91 5.34
N GLY A 50 -11.51 0.19 4.61
CA GLY A 50 -12.58 1.16 4.42
C GLY A 50 -13.77 0.56 3.67
N ALA A 51 -13.52 -0.19 2.60
CA ALA A 51 -14.59 -0.88 1.86
C ALA A 51 -15.38 -1.86 2.75
N ALA A 52 -14.70 -2.53 3.67
CA ALA A 52 -15.33 -3.46 4.61
C ALA A 52 -15.93 -2.77 5.86
N ALA A 53 -15.81 -1.45 5.96
CA ALA A 53 -16.23 -0.65 7.12
C ALA A 53 -15.53 -1.11 8.43
N LEU A 54 -14.25 -1.46 8.33
CA LEU A 54 -13.42 -1.93 9.46
C LEU A 54 -12.47 -0.86 10.00
N GLY A 55 -12.67 0.41 9.62
CA GLY A 55 -11.81 1.51 10.05
C GLY A 55 -10.61 1.71 9.15
N ASP A 56 -9.45 1.83 9.73
CA ASP A 56 -8.19 2.12 9.05
C ASP A 56 -7.02 1.31 9.65
N ILE A 57 -5.84 1.46 9.04
CA ILE A 57 -4.64 0.75 9.51
C ILE A 57 -4.20 1.19 10.90
N GLY A 58 -4.42 2.45 11.27
CA GLY A 58 -4.07 2.95 12.61
C GLY A 58 -4.87 2.27 13.72
N LYS A 59 -6.10 1.87 13.44
CA LYS A 59 -6.94 1.13 14.38
C LYS A 59 -6.43 -0.31 14.60
N HIS A 60 -6.00 -0.97 13.53
CA HIS A 60 -5.57 -2.38 13.57
C HIS A 60 -4.08 -2.53 13.91
N PHE A 61 -3.25 -1.59 13.48
CA PHE A 61 -1.80 -1.64 13.62
C PHE A 61 -1.28 -0.30 14.16
N PRO A 62 -1.61 0.06 15.41
CA PRO A 62 -1.20 1.37 15.94
C PRO A 62 0.32 1.53 15.95
N ASP A 63 0.80 2.70 15.53
CA ASP A 63 2.22 3.03 15.48
C ASP A 63 2.85 3.18 16.87
N THR A 64 2.03 3.18 17.93
CA THR A 64 2.48 3.15 19.32
C THR A 64 2.82 1.76 19.83
N ASP A 65 2.43 0.70 19.08
CA ASP A 65 2.69 -0.68 19.48
C ASP A 65 4.07 -1.12 19.02
N PRO A 66 5.00 -1.46 19.95
CA PRO A 66 6.34 -1.92 19.58
C PRO A 66 6.37 -3.17 18.69
N ALA A 67 5.31 -3.99 18.72
CA ALA A 67 5.20 -5.20 17.91
C ALA A 67 5.26 -4.91 16.41
N TYR A 68 4.85 -3.70 15.99
CA TYR A 68 4.82 -3.31 14.58
C TYR A 68 6.04 -2.48 14.15
N LYS A 69 6.97 -2.22 15.05
CA LYS A 69 8.18 -1.45 14.71
C LYS A 69 9.02 -2.21 13.69
N GLY A 70 9.26 -1.57 12.55
CA GLY A 70 10.05 -2.14 11.46
C GLY A 70 9.39 -3.30 10.72
N ILE A 71 8.12 -3.61 11.01
CA ILE A 71 7.45 -4.74 10.40
C ILE A 71 7.25 -4.54 8.90
N SER A 72 7.34 -5.65 8.14
CA SER A 72 7.00 -5.67 6.71
C SER A 72 5.51 -5.40 6.52
N SER A 73 5.18 -4.42 5.67
CA SER A 73 3.78 -4.13 5.34
C SER A 73 3.12 -5.25 4.54
N VAL A 74 3.90 -6.09 3.85
CA VAL A 74 3.37 -7.31 3.22
C VAL A 74 2.75 -8.23 4.27
N LYS A 75 3.38 -8.38 5.44
CA LYS A 75 2.82 -9.17 6.54
C LYS A 75 1.52 -8.57 7.08
N LEU A 76 1.46 -7.24 7.17
CA LEU A 76 0.23 -6.55 7.56
C LEU A 76 -0.88 -6.76 6.53
N LEU A 77 -0.54 -6.74 5.24
CA LEU A 77 -1.49 -6.98 4.16
C LEU A 77 -2.06 -8.41 4.24
N ILE A 78 -1.24 -9.40 4.55
CA ILE A 78 -1.70 -10.78 4.78
C ILE A 78 -2.73 -10.83 5.92
N HIS A 79 -2.49 -10.07 6.99
CA HIS A 79 -3.43 -9.98 8.11
C HIS A 79 -4.75 -9.33 7.69
N VAL A 80 -4.69 -8.25 6.90
CA VAL A 80 -5.90 -7.60 6.37
C VAL A 80 -6.68 -8.57 5.47
N ALA A 81 -5.98 -9.32 4.61
CA ALA A 81 -6.62 -10.33 3.77
C ALA A 81 -7.41 -11.34 4.59
N ARG A 82 -6.85 -11.79 5.72
CA ARG A 82 -7.54 -12.70 6.64
C ARG A 82 -8.78 -12.04 7.25
N LEU A 83 -8.67 -10.79 7.70
CA LEU A 83 -9.80 -10.05 8.25
C LEU A 83 -10.95 -9.94 7.25
N LEU A 84 -10.65 -9.65 5.98
CA LEU A 84 -11.67 -9.56 4.93
C LEU A 84 -12.40 -10.89 4.78
N ARG A 85 -11.66 -12.00 4.72
CA ARG A 85 -12.27 -13.34 4.59
C ARG A 85 -13.15 -13.68 5.80
N GLU A 86 -12.69 -13.35 7.01
CA GLU A 86 -13.45 -13.59 8.24
C GLU A 86 -14.76 -12.80 8.26
N HIS A 87 -14.80 -11.63 7.61
CA HIS A 87 -15.99 -10.80 7.50
C HIS A 87 -16.82 -11.09 6.23
N GLY A 88 -16.46 -12.11 5.47
CA GLY A 88 -17.24 -12.57 4.32
C GLY A 88 -17.00 -11.79 3.04
N TYR A 89 -15.84 -11.16 2.87
CA TYR A 89 -15.52 -10.38 1.67
C TYR A 89 -14.42 -11.03 0.84
N GLU A 90 -14.47 -10.78 -0.45
CA GLU A 90 -13.44 -11.11 -1.43
C GLU A 90 -13.03 -9.84 -2.18
N VAL A 91 -11.76 -9.78 -2.58
CA VAL A 91 -11.26 -8.66 -3.39
C VAL A 91 -11.73 -8.84 -4.83
N GLY A 92 -12.49 -7.89 -5.33
CA GLY A 92 -12.88 -7.82 -6.74
C GLY A 92 -11.73 -7.33 -7.61
N ASN A 93 -11.23 -6.14 -7.31
CA ASN A 93 -10.02 -5.61 -7.93
C ASN A 93 -9.44 -4.45 -7.10
N ILE A 94 -8.20 -4.11 -7.40
CA ILE A 94 -7.49 -2.98 -6.80
C ILE A 94 -6.83 -2.17 -7.92
N ASP A 95 -6.96 -0.86 -7.85
CA ASP A 95 -6.21 0.07 -8.69
C ASP A 95 -5.50 1.07 -7.78
N ALA A 96 -4.19 1.18 -7.93
CA ALA A 96 -3.37 2.03 -7.09
C ALA A 96 -2.44 2.92 -7.93
N THR A 97 -2.13 4.09 -7.39
CA THR A 97 -1.21 5.04 -8.01
C THR A 97 -0.13 5.44 -7.00
N VAL A 98 1.12 5.31 -7.40
CA VAL A 98 2.28 5.85 -6.66
C VAL A 98 2.59 7.24 -7.22
N ILE A 99 2.68 8.21 -6.34
CA ILE A 99 2.97 9.60 -6.69
C ILE A 99 4.37 9.94 -6.18
N ALA A 100 5.33 9.95 -7.09
CA ALA A 100 6.74 10.16 -6.75
C ALA A 100 7.47 10.85 -7.89
N GLN A 101 8.30 11.83 -7.56
CA GLN A 101 9.13 12.49 -8.57
C GLN A 101 10.24 11.56 -9.06
N LYS A 102 10.90 10.88 -8.12
CA LYS A 102 11.97 9.89 -8.33
C LYS A 102 11.95 8.87 -7.20
N PRO A 103 12.50 7.66 -7.39
CA PRO A 103 13.00 7.07 -8.64
C PRO A 103 11.86 6.64 -9.57
N LYS A 104 12.20 6.17 -10.79
CA LYS A 104 11.21 5.58 -11.70
C LYS A 104 10.66 4.29 -11.10
N MET A 105 9.34 4.17 -11.11
CA MET A 105 8.63 3.02 -10.55
C MET A 105 8.39 1.90 -11.56
N ALA A 106 8.30 2.23 -12.85
CA ALA A 106 7.91 1.28 -13.89
C ALA A 106 8.66 -0.05 -13.86
N PRO A 107 10.00 -0.10 -13.65
CA PRO A 107 10.70 -1.38 -13.59
C PRO A 107 10.29 -2.28 -12.44
N HIS A 108 9.70 -1.72 -11.39
CA HIS A 108 9.38 -2.42 -10.14
C HIS A 108 7.90 -2.82 -10.04
N ILE A 109 7.06 -2.25 -10.90
CA ILE A 109 5.60 -2.47 -10.84
C ILE A 109 5.20 -3.95 -10.98
N PRO A 110 5.79 -4.73 -11.90
CA PRO A 110 5.43 -6.15 -11.99
C PRO A 110 5.65 -6.91 -10.68
N GLN A 111 6.75 -6.66 -9.98
CA GLN A 111 7.03 -7.33 -8.71
C GLN A 111 6.12 -6.83 -7.59
N MET A 112 5.78 -5.53 -7.59
CA MET A 112 4.82 -4.97 -6.63
C MET A 112 3.46 -5.68 -6.74
N ARG A 113 2.96 -5.84 -7.96
CA ARG A 113 1.69 -6.53 -8.22
C ARG A 113 1.75 -7.98 -7.75
N LYS A 114 2.82 -8.67 -8.05
CA LYS A 114 3.03 -10.07 -7.65
C LYS A 114 3.03 -10.21 -6.14
N ASN A 115 3.77 -9.36 -5.43
CA ASN A 115 3.85 -9.38 -3.96
C ASN A 115 2.47 -9.19 -3.32
N MET A 116 1.71 -8.22 -3.81
CA MET A 116 0.39 -7.94 -3.26
C MET A 116 -0.62 -9.03 -3.61
N ALA A 117 -0.56 -9.57 -4.83
CA ALA A 117 -1.43 -10.67 -5.25
C ALA A 117 -1.21 -11.91 -4.39
N GLU A 118 0.04 -12.28 -4.15
CA GLU A 118 0.39 -13.41 -3.27
C GLU A 118 -0.11 -13.17 -1.84
N ALA A 119 0.11 -11.97 -1.29
CA ALA A 119 -0.34 -11.63 0.06
C ALA A 119 -1.86 -11.70 0.21
N LEU A 120 -2.59 -11.28 -0.81
CA LEU A 120 -4.05 -11.28 -0.81
C LEU A 120 -4.66 -12.61 -1.27
N GLY A 121 -3.87 -13.49 -1.87
CA GLY A 121 -4.37 -14.75 -2.41
C GLY A 121 -5.28 -14.58 -3.62
N ILE A 122 -4.98 -13.61 -4.48
CA ILE A 122 -5.76 -13.29 -5.69
C ILE A 122 -4.86 -13.26 -6.93
N PRO A 123 -5.45 -13.39 -8.13
CA PRO A 123 -4.68 -13.27 -9.37
C PRO A 123 -4.10 -11.86 -9.55
N GLU A 124 -2.91 -11.77 -10.15
CA GLU A 124 -2.28 -10.48 -10.47
C GLU A 124 -3.17 -9.60 -11.38
N SER A 125 -3.99 -10.22 -12.21
CA SER A 125 -4.92 -9.49 -13.10
C SER A 125 -5.95 -8.64 -12.36
N LYS A 126 -6.14 -8.88 -11.07
CA LYS A 126 -7.05 -8.08 -10.23
C LYS A 126 -6.37 -6.87 -9.58
N ILE A 127 -5.07 -6.71 -9.80
CA ILE A 127 -4.29 -5.60 -9.21
C ILE A 127 -3.62 -4.82 -10.31
N ASN A 128 -3.88 -3.51 -10.36
CA ASN A 128 -3.14 -2.59 -11.19
C ASN A 128 -2.35 -1.62 -10.32
N VAL A 129 -1.13 -1.33 -10.72
CA VAL A 129 -0.30 -0.28 -10.12
C VAL A 129 0.22 0.60 -11.24
N LYS A 130 0.03 1.89 -11.10
CA LYS A 130 0.58 2.90 -11.99
C LYS A 130 1.32 3.96 -11.20
N ALA A 131 2.17 4.71 -11.84
CA ALA A 131 2.95 5.75 -11.20
C ALA A 131 2.83 7.06 -11.97
N THR A 132 2.90 8.16 -11.24
CA THR A 132 2.91 9.50 -11.82
C THR A 132 3.84 10.41 -11.03
N THR A 133 4.34 11.44 -11.69
CA THR A 133 4.94 12.60 -11.01
C THR A 133 3.87 13.67 -10.84
N GLU A 134 4.18 14.69 -10.05
CA GLU A 134 3.39 15.93 -10.00
C GLU A 134 4.09 17.07 -10.72
N GLU A 135 4.90 16.74 -11.73
CA GLU A 135 5.57 17.73 -12.61
C GLU A 135 6.42 18.75 -11.83
N GLY A 136 7.11 18.28 -10.78
CA GLY A 136 7.92 19.14 -9.91
C GLY A 136 7.14 19.98 -8.92
N LEU A 137 5.82 19.84 -8.88
CA LEU A 137 4.95 20.62 -7.99
C LEU A 137 4.76 19.94 -6.64
N GLY A 138 4.64 20.75 -5.59
CA GLY A 138 4.30 20.31 -4.26
C GLY A 138 5.40 19.48 -3.60
N PHE A 139 5.07 18.84 -2.48
CA PHE A 139 6.04 18.09 -1.68
C PHE A 139 6.57 16.85 -2.41
N THR A 140 5.75 16.18 -3.20
CA THR A 140 6.20 15.04 -4.01
C THR A 140 7.10 15.52 -5.14
N GLY A 141 6.74 16.63 -5.78
CA GLY A 141 7.53 17.21 -6.87
C GLY A 141 8.90 17.71 -6.41
N ARG A 142 9.01 18.15 -5.16
CA ARG A 142 10.28 18.57 -4.56
C ARG A 142 11.10 17.40 -3.99
N GLY A 143 10.57 16.17 -4.03
CA GLY A 143 11.26 15.01 -3.48
C GLY A 143 11.27 14.95 -1.96
N GLU A 144 10.33 15.61 -1.29
CA GLU A 144 10.21 15.58 0.17
C GLU A 144 9.49 14.34 0.68
N GLY A 145 8.67 13.72 -0.15
CA GLY A 145 7.90 12.54 0.21
C GLY A 145 7.34 11.83 -1.00
N ILE A 146 6.76 10.68 -0.74
CA ILE A 146 6.01 9.88 -1.72
C ILE A 146 4.62 9.68 -1.16
N ALA A 147 3.60 9.85 -2.03
CA ALA A 147 2.22 9.58 -1.70
C ALA A 147 1.70 8.39 -2.53
N SER A 148 0.63 7.78 -2.09
CA SER A 148 -0.05 6.74 -2.84
C SER A 148 -1.55 6.83 -2.60
N GLN A 149 -2.31 6.50 -3.65
CA GLN A 149 -3.76 6.36 -3.58
C GLN A 149 -4.13 4.97 -4.05
N ALA A 150 -5.18 4.41 -3.48
CA ALA A 150 -5.71 3.14 -3.91
C ALA A 150 -7.22 3.17 -3.88
N ILE A 151 -7.83 2.49 -4.85
CA ILE A 151 -9.27 2.23 -4.87
C ILE A 151 -9.44 0.73 -5.00
N CYS A 152 -10.37 0.16 -4.26
CA CYS A 152 -10.69 -1.26 -4.36
C CYS A 152 -12.18 -1.48 -4.48
N LEU A 153 -12.50 -2.62 -5.05
CA LEU A 153 -13.84 -3.19 -5.04
C LEU A 153 -13.80 -4.48 -4.25
N LEU A 154 -14.67 -4.59 -3.27
CA LEU A 154 -14.94 -5.85 -2.57
C LEU A 154 -16.26 -6.42 -3.04
N THR A 155 -16.32 -7.75 -3.12
CA THR A 155 -17.55 -8.48 -3.34
C THR A 155 -17.85 -9.31 -2.10
N GLU A 156 -19.12 -9.60 -1.88
CA GLU A 156 -19.52 -10.49 -0.80
C GLU A 156 -19.25 -11.92 -1.22
N LYS A 157 -18.66 -12.68 -0.30
CA LYS A 157 -18.41 -14.09 -0.53
C LYS A 157 -19.77 -14.82 -0.59
N GLN A 158 -19.97 -15.54 -1.68
CA GLN A 158 -21.19 -16.36 -1.78
C GLN A 158 -21.12 -17.55 -0.81
N ALA A 159 -22.23 -17.79 -0.18
CA ALA A 159 -22.38 -18.92 0.75
C ALA A 159 -22.32 -20.27 0.02
#